data_7588a3600bca48b9fe76cac636151154
#
_entry.id   7588a3600bca48b9fe76cac636151154
#
_cell.length_a   1.000
_cell.length_b   1.000
_cell.length_c   1.000
_cell.angle_alpha   90.00
_cell.angle_beta   90.00
_cell.angle_gamma   90.00
#
_symmetry.space_group_name_H-M   'P 1'
#
loop_
_entity.id
_entity.type
_entity.pdbx_description
1 polymer ?
#
loop_
_entity_poly.entity_id
_entity_poly.type
_entity_poly.pdbx_seq_one_letter_code
_entity_poly.pdbx_strand_id
1 'polypeptide(L)'
;MINRYIHSILLCAFLVGMCACGTPSRMDDYHHIIYSPTYATGFRIMGAEGKQSTIIRVTNPWQTADHVETQLFIARDGEKAPSGFSGQVLQGDAKRVVCMSSSHIAMLDAIGAVGNVVGVSGKDFISNSHIVANRHAIADVGYDGNINFELLVAQQPDIVLLYGVTGACSMQSKLDELGIPYIYIGEYVEEDP
;
A
#
# COMPACT_ATOMS: atom_id res chain seq x y z
N MET A 1 10.11 20.80 -54.60
CA MET A 1 10.64 21.45 -53.38
C MET A 1 9.58 21.56 -52.26
N ILE A 2 8.33 21.84 -52.54
CA ILE A 2 7.22 22.01 -51.53
C ILE A 2 7.00 20.75 -50.70
N ASN A 3 7.07 19.55 -51.28
CA ASN A 3 6.77 18.30 -50.55
C ASN A 3 7.78 17.94 -49.44
N ARG A 4 9.03 18.42 -49.53
CA ARG A 4 10.04 18.17 -48.47
C ARG A 4 9.80 19.02 -47.22
N TYR A 5 9.25 20.20 -47.37
CA TYR A 5 8.95 21.10 -46.24
C TYR A 5 7.70 20.63 -45.50
N ILE A 6 6.69 20.05 -46.21
CA ILE A 6 5.49 19.51 -45.58
C ILE A 6 5.83 18.31 -44.67
N HIS A 7 6.71 17.43 -45.08
CA HIS A 7 7.16 16.31 -44.24
C HIS A 7 7.97 16.74 -43.02
N SER A 8 8.80 17.79 -43.17
CA SER A 8 9.53 18.34 -42.02
C SER A 8 8.66 19.06 -41.02
N ILE A 9 7.60 19.76 -41.44
CA ILE A 9 6.62 20.42 -40.58
C ILE A 9 5.74 19.39 -39.88
N LEU A 10 5.33 18.32 -40.55
CA LEU A 10 4.57 17.23 -39.95
C LEU A 10 5.42 16.45 -38.91
N LEU A 11 6.71 16.25 -39.15
CA LEU A 11 7.62 15.59 -38.22
C LEU A 11 7.88 16.45 -36.97
N CYS A 12 8.02 17.77 -37.12
CA CYS A 12 8.15 18.68 -35.98
C CYS A 12 6.85 18.79 -35.15
N ALA A 13 5.68 18.76 -35.79
CA ALA A 13 4.39 18.76 -35.08
C ALA A 13 4.16 17.47 -34.26
N PHE A 14 4.68 16.34 -34.74
CA PHE A 14 4.57 15.07 -34.01
C PHE A 14 5.53 14.99 -32.80
N LEU A 15 6.65 15.69 -32.81
CA LEU A 15 7.62 15.74 -31.70
C LEU A 15 7.22 16.67 -30.56
N VAL A 16 6.34 17.65 -30.78
CA VAL A 16 5.85 18.56 -29.74
C VAL A 16 4.73 17.94 -28.89
N GLY A 17 4.09 16.87 -29.35
CA GLY A 17 2.96 16.22 -28.66
C GLY A 17 3.32 15.28 -27.49
N MET A 18 4.60 15.03 -27.20
CA MET A 18 5.02 14.02 -26.20
C MET A 18 5.56 14.57 -24.87
N CYS A 19 5.55 15.86 -24.65
CA CYS A 19 5.93 16.43 -23.35
C CYS A 19 4.71 16.92 -22.57
N ALA A 20 3.76 16.01 -22.31
CA ALA A 20 2.83 16.20 -21.17
C ALA A 20 3.56 15.77 -19.88
N CYS A 21 4.67 16.41 -19.53
CA CYS A 21 5.19 16.39 -18.18
C CYS A 21 4.21 17.18 -17.32
N GLY A 22 3.22 16.48 -16.76
CA GLY A 22 2.38 17.04 -15.71
C GLY A 22 3.28 17.58 -14.60
N THR A 23 3.00 18.77 -14.12
CA THR A 23 3.71 19.36 -12.97
C THR A 23 3.69 18.34 -11.83
N PRO A 24 4.85 18.00 -11.22
CA PRO A 24 4.87 17.08 -10.11
C PRO A 24 3.97 17.61 -8.99
N SER A 25 3.07 16.76 -8.48
CA SER A 25 2.21 17.11 -7.36
C SER A 25 3.04 17.38 -6.11
N ARG A 26 2.53 18.24 -5.22
CA ARG A 26 3.13 18.55 -3.92
C ARG A 26 2.32 17.88 -2.81
N MET A 27 2.93 17.68 -1.65
CA MET A 27 2.22 17.15 -0.48
C MET A 27 0.98 18.00 -0.11
N ASP A 28 1.09 19.31 -0.25
CA ASP A 28 0.01 20.27 0.05
C ASP A 28 -1.21 20.12 -0.88
N ASP A 29 -1.05 19.49 -2.05
CA ASP A 29 -2.17 19.24 -2.96
C ASP A 29 -3.10 18.13 -2.42
N TYR A 30 -2.56 17.20 -1.58
CA TYR A 30 -3.29 16.08 -0.99
C TYR A 30 -3.97 16.46 0.34
N HIS A 31 -4.85 17.46 0.30
CA HIS A 31 -5.61 17.95 1.47
C HIS A 31 -7.09 17.59 1.43
N HIS A 32 -7.60 17.12 0.29
CA HIS A 32 -9.00 16.72 0.16
C HIS A 32 -9.23 15.37 0.84
N ILE A 33 -10.09 15.34 1.87
CA ILE A 33 -10.47 14.11 2.55
C ILE A 33 -11.47 13.37 1.66
N ILE A 34 -11.06 12.25 1.07
CA ILE A 34 -11.92 11.36 0.29
C ILE A 34 -12.76 10.51 1.22
N TYR A 35 -12.16 10.03 2.30
CA TYR A 35 -12.82 9.19 3.29
C TYR A 35 -12.25 9.46 4.69
N SER A 36 -13.17 9.63 5.64
CA SER A 36 -12.90 9.63 7.07
C SER A 36 -13.91 8.69 7.70
N PRO A 37 -13.50 7.67 8.43
CA PRO A 37 -14.43 6.72 9.04
C PRO A 37 -15.26 7.42 10.13
N THR A 38 -16.46 6.87 10.38
CA THR A 38 -17.37 7.40 11.40
C THR A 38 -17.03 6.88 12.79
N TYR A 39 -16.58 5.63 12.87
CA TYR A 39 -16.29 4.94 14.13
C TYR A 39 -14.78 4.81 14.37
N ALA A 40 -14.02 4.32 13.40
CA ALA A 40 -12.57 4.27 13.50
C ALA A 40 -11.97 5.69 13.49
N THR A 41 -10.93 5.93 14.26
CA THR A 41 -10.28 7.23 14.40
C THR A 41 -8.84 7.22 13.85
N GLY A 42 -8.26 6.03 13.68
CA GLY A 42 -6.86 5.82 13.40
C GLY A 42 -6.44 6.07 11.94
N PHE A 43 -7.37 6.34 10.99
CA PHE A 43 -6.94 6.58 9.61
C PHE A 43 -7.82 7.55 8.82
N ARG A 44 -7.26 8.05 7.71
CA ARG A 44 -7.97 8.87 6.71
C ARG A 44 -7.43 8.56 5.32
N ILE A 45 -8.30 8.71 4.31
CA ILE A 45 -7.90 8.65 2.89
C ILE A 45 -8.00 10.04 2.30
N MET A 46 -6.90 10.48 1.72
CA MET A 46 -6.75 11.83 1.18
C MET A 46 -6.46 11.76 -0.32
N GLY A 47 -6.90 12.78 -1.04
CA GLY A 47 -6.69 12.92 -2.47
C GLY A 47 -6.32 14.35 -2.85
N ALA A 48 -6.02 14.53 -4.13
CA ALA A 48 -5.75 15.82 -4.75
C ALA A 48 -6.67 16.02 -5.96
N GLU A 49 -7.02 17.27 -6.26
CA GLU A 49 -7.88 17.60 -7.39
C GLU A 49 -7.27 17.13 -8.72
N GLY A 50 -8.06 16.47 -9.54
CA GLY A 50 -7.63 15.94 -10.83
C GLY A 50 -6.65 14.76 -10.77
N LYS A 51 -6.42 14.17 -9.58
CA LYS A 51 -5.57 13.00 -9.37
C LYS A 51 -6.40 11.74 -9.05
N GLN A 52 -5.89 10.59 -9.51
CA GLN A 52 -6.47 9.29 -9.19
C GLN A 52 -5.78 8.62 -8.00
N SER A 53 -4.53 9.01 -7.74
CA SER A 53 -3.75 8.51 -6.61
C SER A 53 -4.25 9.07 -5.29
N THR A 54 -4.07 8.29 -4.24
CA THR A 54 -4.53 8.62 -2.89
C THR A 54 -3.43 8.44 -1.86
N ILE A 55 -3.54 9.13 -0.73
CA ILE A 55 -2.70 8.89 0.44
C ILE A 55 -3.58 8.34 1.57
N ILE A 56 -3.25 7.17 2.06
CA ILE A 56 -3.76 6.66 3.32
C ILE A 56 -2.83 7.17 4.41
N ARG A 57 -3.39 7.88 5.39
CA ARG A 57 -2.68 8.34 6.59
C ARG A 57 -3.19 7.55 7.76
N VAL A 58 -2.30 6.88 8.48
CA VAL A 58 -2.60 6.12 9.70
C VAL A 58 -1.93 6.83 10.87
N THR A 59 -2.70 7.08 11.92
CA THR A 59 -2.25 7.76 13.13
C THR A 59 -2.32 6.82 14.32
N ASN A 60 -1.29 6.84 15.16
CA ASN A 60 -1.20 6.08 16.40
C ASN A 60 -1.59 4.59 16.23
N PRO A 61 -0.90 3.83 15.36
CA PRO A 61 -1.30 2.48 14.97
C PRO A 61 -1.03 1.38 16.00
N TRP A 62 -0.60 1.73 17.23
CA TRP A 62 -0.43 0.82 18.37
C TRP A 62 -0.70 1.53 19.69
N GLN A 63 -0.94 0.77 20.77
CA GLN A 63 -1.43 1.25 22.06
C GLN A 63 -0.58 2.34 22.73
N THR A 64 0.74 2.32 22.54
CA THR A 64 1.66 3.29 23.13
C THR A 64 2.06 4.39 22.15
N ALA A 65 1.45 4.42 20.96
CA ALA A 65 1.76 5.44 19.97
C ALA A 65 1.18 6.79 20.44
N ASP A 66 2.02 7.80 20.38
CA ASP A 66 1.65 9.19 20.61
C ASP A 66 2.31 10.05 19.54
N HIS A 67 1.50 10.77 18.78
CA HIS A 67 1.93 11.55 17.61
C HIS A 67 2.68 10.74 16.53
N VAL A 68 2.45 9.42 16.46
CA VAL A 68 2.99 8.57 15.39
C VAL A 68 2.08 8.66 14.17
N GLU A 69 2.67 8.92 13.02
CA GLU A 69 1.96 8.92 11.75
C GLU A 69 2.73 8.08 10.72
N THR A 70 2.01 7.22 10.00
CA THR A 70 2.52 6.49 8.85
C THR A 70 1.66 6.78 7.64
N GLN A 71 2.26 6.76 6.44
CA GLN A 71 1.57 7.10 5.22
C GLN A 71 1.84 6.09 4.12
N LEU A 72 0.81 5.79 3.32
CA LEU A 72 0.90 4.98 2.12
C LEU A 72 0.33 5.79 0.95
N PHE A 73 1.15 6.04 -0.06
CA PHE A 73 0.71 6.58 -1.34
C PHE A 73 0.33 5.42 -2.26
N ILE A 74 -0.91 5.40 -2.74
CA ILE A 74 -1.39 4.44 -3.73
C ILE A 74 -1.34 5.13 -5.09
N ALA A 75 -0.31 4.80 -5.88
CA ALA A 75 -0.11 5.36 -7.21
C ALA A 75 -1.11 4.75 -8.21
N ARG A 76 -1.81 5.60 -8.95
CA ARG A 76 -2.72 5.23 -10.04
C ARG A 76 -2.38 6.01 -11.30
N ASP A 77 -2.75 5.49 -12.47
CA ASP A 77 -2.59 6.14 -13.78
C ASP A 77 -1.15 6.64 -14.06
N GLY A 78 -0.15 5.94 -13.52
CA GLY A 78 1.27 6.30 -13.70
C GLY A 78 1.69 7.55 -12.90
N GLU A 79 0.85 8.03 -12.00
CA GLU A 79 1.19 9.16 -11.12
C GLU A 79 2.29 8.76 -10.13
N LYS A 80 3.10 9.74 -9.77
CA LYS A 80 4.20 9.57 -8.81
C LYS A 80 3.82 10.18 -7.48
N ALA A 81 4.44 9.68 -6.42
CA ALA A 81 4.32 10.26 -5.09
C ALA A 81 4.67 11.76 -5.14
N PRO A 82 3.93 12.61 -4.42
CA PRO A 82 4.15 14.04 -4.44
C PRO A 82 5.51 14.41 -3.86
N SER A 83 6.05 15.55 -4.29
CA SER A 83 7.30 16.07 -3.72
C SER A 83 7.14 16.32 -2.22
N GLY A 84 8.11 15.85 -1.44
CA GLY A 84 8.07 15.90 0.03
C GLY A 84 7.35 14.71 0.70
N PHE A 85 6.83 13.74 -0.07
CA PHE A 85 6.28 12.52 0.49
C PHE A 85 7.39 11.62 1.05
N SER A 86 7.20 11.12 2.26
CA SER A 86 8.19 10.28 2.98
C SER A 86 7.66 8.92 3.42
N GLY A 87 6.42 8.57 3.00
CA GLY A 87 5.78 7.29 3.35
C GLY A 87 6.09 6.17 2.36
N GLN A 88 5.35 5.08 2.50
CA GLN A 88 5.41 3.93 1.61
C GLN A 88 4.69 4.20 0.29
N VAL A 89 5.10 3.54 -0.80
CA VAL A 89 4.48 3.71 -2.12
C VAL A 89 4.04 2.35 -2.66
N LEU A 90 2.73 2.20 -2.87
CA LEU A 90 2.14 1.06 -3.55
C LEU A 90 1.82 1.45 -5.00
N GLN A 91 2.26 0.62 -5.95
CA GLN A 91 2.00 0.83 -7.38
C GLN A 91 0.71 0.10 -7.79
N GLY A 92 -0.37 0.86 -7.96
CA GLY A 92 -1.67 0.31 -8.35
C GLY A 92 -2.38 -0.45 -7.24
N ASP A 93 -3.15 -1.47 -7.62
CA ASP A 93 -3.92 -2.29 -6.68
C ASP A 93 -3.06 -3.43 -6.12
N ALA A 94 -3.21 -3.69 -4.82
CA ALA A 94 -2.55 -4.83 -4.16
C ALA A 94 -3.19 -6.15 -4.60
N LYS A 95 -2.45 -6.96 -5.34
CA LYS A 95 -2.87 -8.31 -5.80
C LYS A 95 -2.14 -9.43 -5.08
N ARG A 96 -1.06 -9.09 -4.39
CA ARG A 96 -0.21 -10.02 -3.64
C ARG A 96 0.02 -9.45 -2.25
N VAL A 97 -0.78 -9.92 -1.30
CA VAL A 97 -0.83 -9.40 0.07
C VAL A 97 -0.26 -10.40 1.05
N VAL A 98 0.63 -9.95 1.91
CA VAL A 98 1.07 -10.71 3.08
C VAL A 98 0.36 -10.15 4.32
N CYS A 99 -0.30 -11.03 5.08
CA CYS A 99 -1.05 -10.69 6.28
C CYS A 99 -0.31 -11.15 7.53
N MET A 100 0.07 -10.21 8.40
CA MET A 100 0.76 -10.54 9.65
C MET A 100 -0.20 -10.82 10.82
N SER A 101 -1.53 -10.68 10.60
CA SER A 101 -2.57 -11.00 11.58
C SER A 101 -3.73 -11.76 10.92
N SER A 102 -4.41 -12.61 11.69
CA SER A 102 -5.64 -13.28 11.26
C SER A 102 -6.81 -12.30 11.06
N SER A 103 -6.83 -11.18 11.77
CA SER A 103 -7.80 -10.09 11.56
C SER A 103 -7.68 -9.47 10.16
N HIS A 104 -6.46 -9.28 9.66
CA HIS A 104 -6.24 -8.80 8.30
C HIS A 104 -6.84 -9.74 7.25
N ILE A 105 -6.72 -11.05 7.48
CA ILE A 105 -7.31 -12.08 6.60
C ILE A 105 -8.84 -11.98 6.65
N ALA A 106 -9.43 -11.83 7.84
CA ALA A 106 -10.87 -11.69 8.00
C ALA A 106 -11.41 -10.42 7.31
N MET A 107 -10.69 -9.30 7.39
CA MET A 107 -11.04 -8.07 6.69
C MET A 107 -11.00 -8.24 5.16
N LEU A 108 -9.94 -8.88 4.63
CA LEU A 108 -9.84 -9.17 3.20
C LEU A 108 -10.93 -10.14 2.73
N ASP A 109 -11.30 -11.11 3.54
CA ASP A 109 -12.40 -12.04 3.25
C ASP A 109 -13.74 -11.31 3.20
N ALA A 110 -14.00 -10.44 4.17
CA ALA A 110 -15.22 -9.64 4.25
C ALA A 110 -15.47 -8.76 3.01
N ILE A 111 -14.41 -8.30 2.37
CA ILE A 111 -14.49 -7.50 1.12
C ILE A 111 -14.27 -8.33 -0.15
N GLY A 112 -14.19 -9.67 -0.04
CA GLY A 112 -14.00 -10.57 -1.19
C GLY A 112 -12.59 -10.55 -1.79
N ALA A 113 -11.59 -10.06 -1.06
CA ALA A 113 -10.21 -9.91 -1.52
C ALA A 113 -9.24 -10.96 -0.93
N VAL A 114 -9.73 -11.95 -0.19
CA VAL A 114 -8.90 -12.99 0.44
C VAL A 114 -8.08 -13.80 -0.57
N GLY A 115 -8.54 -13.90 -1.82
CA GLY A 115 -7.80 -14.53 -2.91
C GLY A 115 -6.47 -13.86 -3.27
N ASN A 116 -6.24 -12.63 -2.82
CA ASN A 116 -4.99 -11.90 -3.01
C ASN A 116 -3.92 -12.26 -1.95
N VAL A 117 -4.26 -13.04 -0.92
CA VAL A 117 -3.32 -13.43 0.15
C VAL A 117 -2.34 -14.47 -0.37
N VAL A 118 -1.06 -14.13 -0.36
CA VAL A 118 0.03 -15.01 -0.80
C VAL A 118 0.93 -15.48 0.34
N GLY A 119 0.84 -14.85 1.50
CA GLY A 119 1.60 -15.21 2.69
C GLY A 119 0.90 -14.77 3.96
N VAL A 120 1.12 -15.51 5.03
CA VAL A 120 0.50 -15.26 6.33
C VAL A 120 1.50 -15.54 7.45
N SER A 121 1.25 -14.92 8.59
CA SER A 121 1.97 -15.21 9.84
C SER A 121 1.30 -16.36 10.58
N GLY A 122 2.06 -17.41 10.91
CA GLY A 122 1.59 -18.52 11.74
C GLY A 122 0.44 -19.30 11.12
N LYS A 123 0.62 -19.80 9.92
CA LYS A 123 -0.40 -20.48 9.10
C LYS A 123 -1.17 -21.60 9.82
N ASP A 124 -0.54 -22.24 10.82
CA ASP A 124 -1.16 -23.32 11.58
C ASP A 124 -2.27 -22.84 12.53
N PHE A 125 -2.28 -21.57 12.86
CA PHE A 125 -3.29 -20.96 13.74
C PHE A 125 -4.45 -20.31 12.98
N ILE A 126 -4.45 -20.37 11.64
CA ILE A 126 -5.45 -19.71 10.80
C ILE A 126 -6.55 -20.69 10.43
N SER A 127 -7.79 -20.33 10.78
CA SER A 127 -9.00 -21.13 10.51
C SER A 127 -9.82 -20.64 9.30
N ASN A 128 -9.42 -19.52 8.64
CA ASN A 128 -10.14 -19.02 7.48
C ASN A 128 -10.20 -20.10 6.38
N SER A 129 -11.40 -20.37 5.84
CA SER A 129 -11.65 -21.46 4.91
C SER A 129 -10.86 -21.37 3.62
N HIS A 130 -10.67 -20.15 3.07
CA HIS A 130 -9.86 -19.95 1.87
C HIS A 130 -8.39 -20.27 2.13
N ILE A 131 -7.81 -19.80 3.25
CA ILE A 131 -6.43 -20.08 3.63
C ILE A 131 -6.20 -21.56 3.85
N VAL A 132 -7.13 -22.24 4.55
CA VAL A 132 -7.07 -23.69 4.80
C VAL A 132 -7.12 -24.49 3.49
N ALA A 133 -8.04 -24.14 2.59
CA ALA A 133 -8.19 -24.81 1.30
C ALA A 133 -6.97 -24.62 0.38
N ASN A 134 -6.28 -23.48 0.47
CA ASN A 134 -5.13 -23.14 -0.37
C ASN A 134 -3.79 -23.21 0.39
N ARG A 135 -3.73 -23.96 1.47
CA ARG A 135 -2.62 -24.01 2.42
C ARG A 135 -1.25 -24.32 1.78
N HIS A 136 -1.22 -25.08 0.71
CA HIS A 136 -0.01 -25.46 -0.03
C HIS A 136 0.53 -24.32 -0.93
N ALA A 137 -0.33 -23.39 -1.34
CA ALA A 137 0.03 -22.27 -2.21
C ALA A 137 0.34 -20.97 -1.42
N ILE A 138 -0.14 -20.85 -0.17
CA ILE A 138 0.06 -19.69 0.68
C ILE A 138 1.27 -19.96 1.59
N ALA A 139 2.23 -19.03 1.60
CA ALA A 139 3.43 -19.16 2.40
C ALA A 139 3.17 -18.88 3.88
N ASP A 140 3.82 -19.62 4.78
CA ASP A 140 3.96 -19.24 6.18
C ASP A 140 5.25 -18.43 6.33
N VAL A 141 5.13 -17.11 6.46
CA VAL A 141 6.29 -16.23 6.57
C VAL A 141 6.87 -16.15 7.99
N GLY A 142 6.34 -16.96 8.91
CA GLY A 142 6.73 -16.95 10.32
C GLY A 142 5.95 -15.90 11.12
N TYR A 143 6.40 -15.62 12.34
CA TYR A 143 5.76 -14.68 13.26
C TYR A 143 6.81 -13.79 13.92
N ASP A 144 6.37 -12.79 14.65
CA ASP A 144 7.24 -11.77 15.25
C ASP A 144 8.45 -12.40 16.00
N GLY A 145 9.64 -11.89 15.71
CA GLY A 145 10.91 -12.42 16.19
C GLY A 145 11.49 -13.60 15.39
N ASN A 146 10.73 -14.22 14.47
CA ASN A 146 11.19 -15.33 13.64
C ASN A 146 10.60 -15.30 12.22
N ILE A 147 10.75 -14.17 11.53
CA ILE A 147 10.27 -13.98 10.17
C ILE A 147 11.27 -14.58 9.17
N ASN A 148 10.75 -15.39 8.25
CA ASN A 148 11.50 -15.87 7.10
C ASN A 148 11.41 -14.86 5.94
N PHE A 149 12.34 -13.89 5.94
CA PHE A 149 12.38 -12.84 4.92
C PHE A 149 12.69 -13.38 3.51
N GLU A 150 13.44 -14.47 3.38
CA GLU A 150 13.70 -15.09 2.08
C GLU A 150 12.39 -15.62 1.48
N LEU A 151 11.59 -16.31 2.29
CA LEU A 151 10.29 -16.81 1.88
C LEU A 151 9.31 -15.67 1.58
N LEU A 152 9.31 -14.60 2.39
CA LEU A 152 8.49 -13.41 2.19
C LEU A 152 8.82 -12.75 0.85
N VAL A 153 10.11 -12.49 0.56
CA VAL A 153 10.57 -11.91 -0.71
C VAL A 153 10.21 -12.81 -1.89
N ALA A 154 10.33 -14.13 -1.74
CA ALA A 154 9.96 -15.10 -2.78
C ALA A 154 8.48 -15.03 -3.17
N GLN A 155 7.60 -14.54 -2.26
CA GLN A 155 6.20 -14.30 -2.58
C GLN A 155 6.00 -13.05 -3.44
N GLN A 156 6.98 -12.19 -3.61
CA GLN A 156 6.87 -10.93 -4.36
C GLN A 156 5.63 -10.12 -3.94
N PRO A 157 5.47 -9.78 -2.65
CA PRO A 157 4.28 -9.08 -2.20
C PRO A 157 4.25 -7.66 -2.72
N ASP A 158 3.07 -7.20 -3.13
CA ASP A 158 2.82 -5.79 -3.42
C ASP A 158 2.76 -4.98 -2.13
N ILE A 159 2.26 -5.60 -1.04
CA ILE A 159 2.14 -4.97 0.27
C ILE A 159 2.15 -5.99 1.40
N VAL A 160 2.65 -5.57 2.55
CA VAL A 160 2.56 -6.31 3.82
C VAL A 160 1.64 -5.54 4.77
N LEU A 161 0.61 -6.20 5.30
CA LEU A 161 -0.26 -5.65 6.34
C LEU A 161 0.36 -5.95 7.70
N LEU A 162 0.78 -4.92 8.41
CA LEU A 162 1.41 -4.99 9.72
C LEU A 162 0.43 -4.66 10.85
N TYR A 163 0.75 -5.13 12.03
CA TYR A 163 0.20 -4.65 13.29
C TYR A 163 1.35 -4.30 14.25
N GLY A 164 1.09 -3.44 15.20
CA GLY A 164 2.01 -3.14 16.29
C GLY A 164 1.25 -3.22 17.62
N VAL A 165 1.78 -3.81 18.67
CA VAL A 165 1.10 -3.91 19.98
C VAL A 165 1.56 -2.79 20.91
N THR A 166 2.80 -2.82 21.35
CA THR A 166 3.39 -1.81 22.24
C THR A 166 4.43 -0.95 21.53
N GLY A 167 4.57 -1.09 20.21
CA GLY A 167 5.54 -0.38 19.38
C GLY A 167 5.47 -0.82 17.93
N ALA A 168 6.35 -0.26 17.11
CA ALA A 168 6.49 -0.63 15.72
C ALA A 168 6.86 -2.12 15.58
N CYS A 169 6.34 -2.76 14.55
CA CYS A 169 6.69 -4.14 14.21
C CYS A 169 8.19 -4.28 13.94
N SER A 170 8.82 -5.31 14.51
CA SER A 170 10.26 -5.56 14.39
C SER A 170 10.73 -5.74 12.95
N MET A 171 9.85 -6.17 12.04
CA MET A 171 10.17 -6.37 10.63
C MET A 171 10.17 -5.09 9.79
N GLN A 172 9.68 -3.95 10.32
CA GLN A 172 9.55 -2.68 9.58
C GLN A 172 10.87 -2.27 8.91
N SER A 173 11.96 -2.19 9.68
CA SER A 173 13.28 -1.78 9.16
C SER A 173 13.76 -2.68 8.01
N LYS A 174 13.45 -3.98 8.09
CA LYS A 174 13.84 -4.92 7.03
C LYS A 174 12.98 -4.78 5.78
N LEU A 175 11.69 -4.47 5.92
CA LEU A 175 10.82 -4.17 4.78
C LEU A 175 11.27 -2.89 4.08
N ASP A 176 11.67 -1.84 4.84
CA ASP A 176 12.26 -0.61 4.30
C ASP A 176 13.53 -0.90 3.50
N GLU A 177 14.44 -1.70 4.04
CA GLU A 177 15.68 -2.13 3.36
C GLU A 177 15.39 -2.88 2.05
N LEU A 178 14.37 -3.74 2.06
CA LEU A 178 13.98 -4.56 0.91
C LEU A 178 13.10 -3.79 -0.10
N GLY A 179 12.66 -2.56 0.22
CA GLY A 179 11.78 -1.77 -0.61
C GLY A 179 10.38 -2.40 -0.77
N ILE A 180 9.92 -3.19 0.21
CA ILE A 180 8.60 -3.82 0.21
C ILE A 180 7.62 -2.91 0.93
N PRO A 181 6.57 -2.41 0.25
CA PRO A 181 5.59 -1.54 0.87
C PRO A 181 4.84 -2.24 2.01
N TYR A 182 4.50 -1.49 3.04
CA TYR A 182 3.67 -1.96 4.14
C TYR A 182 2.74 -0.86 4.64
N ILE A 183 1.71 -1.28 5.36
CA ILE A 183 0.82 -0.39 6.11
C ILE A 183 0.45 -1.04 7.43
N TYR A 184 0.31 -0.23 8.47
CA TYR A 184 -0.22 -0.67 9.75
C TYR A 184 -1.75 -0.68 9.72
N ILE A 185 -2.33 -1.75 10.21
CA ILE A 185 -3.76 -1.88 10.53
C ILE A 185 -3.85 -2.02 12.04
N GLY A 186 -4.38 -1.00 12.68
CA GLY A 186 -4.48 -0.90 14.15
C GLY A 186 -5.90 -1.16 14.66
N GLU A 187 -6.57 -2.22 14.16
CA GLU A 187 -7.95 -2.51 14.45
C GLU A 187 -8.26 -2.69 15.95
N TYR A 188 -7.28 -3.16 16.71
CA TYR A 188 -7.46 -3.40 18.14
C TYR A 188 -7.16 -2.17 19.04
N VAL A 189 -6.73 -1.04 18.44
CA VAL A 189 -6.64 0.25 19.17
C VAL A 189 -7.86 1.13 18.96
N GLU A 190 -8.78 0.73 18.07
CA GLU A 190 -10.04 1.41 17.89
C GLU A 190 -11.00 1.06 19.04
N GLU A 191 -11.75 2.06 19.54
CA GLU A 191 -12.67 1.90 20.66
C GLU A 191 -14.03 1.34 20.22
N ASP A 192 -14.42 1.60 18.97
CA ASP A 192 -15.66 1.14 18.36
C ASP A 192 -15.38 0.08 17.29
N PRO A 193 -16.26 -0.94 17.15
CA PRO A 193 -16.12 -2.00 16.15
C PRO A 193 -16.37 -1.52 14.72
#